data_9e53e1219ae55af6dd5c79a43a085d94
#
_entry.id   9e53e1219ae55af6dd5c79a43a085d94
#
_cell.length_a   1.000
_cell.length_b   1.000
_cell.length_c   1.000
_cell.angle_alpha   90.00
_cell.angle_beta   90.00
_cell.angle_gamma   90.00
#
_symmetry.space_group_name_H-M   'P 1'
#
loop_
_entity.id
_entity.type
_entity.pdbx_description
1 polymer ?
#
loop_
_entity_poly.entity_id
_entity_poly.type
_entity_poly.pdbx_seq_one_letter_code
_entity_poly.pdbx_strand_id
1 'polypeptide(L)'
;MPWGVSVISLADYFGPWMDHADATPARKANATKLLAAVAKLESLAVADGVKFPVNPSTKSGVSGQTFGGFRPQCCTQGAANSSHKEGLAVDRYDPIGAIDEWCSKNLDKLAACGIYIEHWSATPHWSHWTIRAPRSGRRAFFP
;
A
#
# COMPACT_ATOMS: atom_id res chain seq x y z
N MET A 1 3.24 14.25 16.52
CA MET A 1 2.74 13.72 15.22
C MET A 1 1.85 14.74 14.56
N PRO A 2 2.07 15.04 13.29
CA PRO A 2 1.14 15.86 12.56
C PRO A 2 -0.25 15.19 12.55
N TRP A 3 -1.28 15.98 12.72
CA TRP A 3 -2.65 15.49 12.69
C TRP A 3 -2.95 14.87 11.32
N GLY A 4 -3.57 13.68 11.30
CA GLY A 4 -4.03 13.02 10.09
C GLY A 4 -2.99 12.16 9.38
N VAL A 5 -1.79 11.97 9.93
CA VAL A 5 -0.81 11.01 9.39
C VAL A 5 -1.05 9.65 10.02
N SER A 6 -1.51 8.69 9.21
CA SER A 6 -1.69 7.30 9.61
C SER A 6 -0.47 6.51 9.15
N VAL A 7 0.59 6.48 9.96
CA VAL A 7 1.80 5.72 9.62
C VAL A 7 1.52 4.23 9.79
N ILE A 8 1.68 3.46 8.72
CA ILE A 8 1.57 2.00 8.77
C ILE A 8 2.88 1.44 9.33
N SER A 9 2.79 0.73 10.45
CA SER A 9 3.92 0.03 11.05
C SER A 9 4.14 -1.32 10.35
N LEU A 10 5.30 -1.96 10.61
CA LEU A 10 5.52 -3.33 10.16
C LEU A 10 4.47 -4.28 10.74
N ALA A 11 4.08 -4.10 11.99
CA ALA A 11 3.04 -4.90 12.62
C ALA A 11 1.68 -4.75 11.90
N ASP A 12 1.33 -3.52 11.53
CA ASP A 12 0.10 -3.26 10.76
C ASP A 12 0.17 -3.92 9.39
N TYR A 13 1.32 -3.83 8.72
CA TYR A 13 1.50 -4.35 7.37
C TYR A 13 1.44 -5.87 7.33
N PHE A 14 2.15 -6.55 8.23
CA PHE A 14 2.15 -8.01 8.28
C PHE A 14 0.87 -8.56 8.93
N GLY A 15 0.25 -7.80 9.84
CA GLY A 15 -0.96 -8.24 10.53
C GLY A 15 -0.76 -9.59 11.19
N PRO A 16 -1.66 -10.58 10.93
CA PRO A 16 -1.55 -11.91 11.54
C PRO A 16 -0.38 -12.75 11.00
N TRP A 17 0.33 -12.26 9.95
CA TRP A 17 1.37 -13.01 9.25
C TRP A 17 2.78 -12.69 9.73
N MET A 18 2.95 -11.86 10.75
CA MET A 18 4.27 -11.40 11.22
C MET A 18 5.22 -12.56 11.53
N ASP A 19 4.71 -13.64 12.12
CA ASP A 19 5.49 -14.82 12.49
C ASP A 19 5.33 -15.99 11.52
N HIS A 20 4.66 -15.76 10.37
CA HIS A 20 4.50 -16.78 9.35
C HIS A 20 5.85 -17.09 8.69
N ALA A 21 6.07 -18.37 8.31
CA ALA A 21 7.31 -18.79 7.67
C ALA A 21 7.61 -18.00 6.38
N ASP A 22 6.56 -17.59 5.64
CA ASP A 22 6.70 -16.83 4.41
C ASP A 22 7.12 -15.38 4.65
N ALA A 23 6.98 -14.84 5.86
CA ALA A 23 7.45 -13.52 6.24
C ALA A 23 8.96 -13.55 6.51
N THR A 24 9.74 -13.85 5.48
CA THR A 24 11.19 -14.02 5.53
C THR A 24 11.90 -12.70 5.86
N PRO A 25 13.17 -12.76 6.33
CA PRO A 25 13.97 -11.55 6.52
C PRO A 25 14.06 -10.67 5.27
N ALA A 26 14.18 -11.28 4.08
CA ALA A 26 14.22 -10.54 2.82
C ALA A 26 12.92 -9.81 2.54
N ARG A 27 11.76 -10.44 2.79
CA ARG A 27 10.45 -9.81 2.62
C ARG A 27 10.18 -8.74 3.66
N LYS A 28 10.65 -8.92 4.88
CA LYS A 28 10.59 -7.88 5.92
C LYS A 28 11.45 -6.67 5.55
N ALA A 29 12.62 -6.89 4.95
CA ALA A 29 13.45 -5.80 4.44
C ALA A 29 12.76 -5.05 3.29
N ASN A 30 12.10 -5.77 2.38
CA ASN A 30 11.29 -5.17 1.32
C ASN A 30 10.18 -4.30 1.91
N ALA A 31 9.46 -4.82 2.90
CA ALA A 31 8.38 -4.10 3.57
C ALA A 31 8.87 -2.83 4.25
N THR A 32 10.06 -2.87 4.86
CA THR A 32 10.66 -1.68 5.47
C THR A 32 10.89 -0.59 4.43
N LYS A 33 11.39 -0.94 3.25
CA LYS A 33 11.57 0.01 2.14
C LYS A 33 10.24 0.53 1.63
N LEU A 34 9.27 -0.36 1.45
CA LEU A 34 7.92 0.01 1.03
C LEU A 34 7.31 1.02 2.00
N LEU A 35 7.33 0.73 3.28
CA LEU A 35 6.68 1.58 4.28
C LEU A 35 7.38 2.94 4.44
N ALA A 36 8.67 3.02 4.20
CA ALA A 36 9.38 4.30 4.16
C ALA A 36 8.89 5.16 2.97
N ALA A 37 8.72 4.56 1.80
CA ALA A 37 8.17 5.24 0.63
C ALA A 37 6.71 5.66 0.85
N VAL A 38 5.93 4.78 1.45
CA VAL A 38 4.51 5.02 1.79
C VAL A 38 4.39 6.21 2.74
N ALA A 39 5.20 6.28 3.79
CA ALA A 39 5.19 7.39 4.75
C ALA A 39 5.51 8.72 4.07
N LYS A 40 6.45 8.72 3.14
CA LYS A 40 6.81 9.91 2.36
C LYS A 40 5.65 10.41 1.52
N LEU A 41 5.02 9.51 0.77
CA LEU A 41 3.89 9.88 -0.10
C LEU A 41 2.69 10.33 0.73
N GLU A 42 2.40 9.63 1.82
CA GLU A 42 1.34 10.01 2.74
C GLU A 42 1.54 11.43 3.28
N SER A 43 2.76 11.78 3.68
CA SER A 43 3.07 13.14 4.14
C SER A 43 2.78 14.19 3.08
N LEU A 44 3.11 13.94 1.82
CA LEU A 44 2.81 14.85 0.71
C LEU A 44 1.30 15.01 0.51
N ALA A 45 0.56 13.92 0.58
CA ALA A 45 -0.90 13.94 0.45
C ALA A 45 -1.56 14.69 1.61
N VAL A 46 -1.11 14.44 2.83
CA VAL A 46 -1.62 15.12 4.03
C VAL A 46 -1.38 16.63 3.94
N ALA A 47 -0.22 17.04 3.43
CA ALA A 47 0.08 18.46 3.21
C ALA A 47 -0.91 19.11 2.24
N ASP A 48 -1.49 18.35 1.31
CA ASP A 48 -2.51 18.81 0.37
C ASP A 48 -3.94 18.62 0.90
N GLY A 49 -4.10 18.22 2.17
CA GLY A 49 -5.40 18.10 2.83
C GLY A 49 -6.08 16.75 2.70
N VAL A 50 -5.38 15.73 2.17
CA VAL A 50 -5.93 14.37 2.08
C VAL A 50 -5.94 13.74 3.47
N LYS A 51 -7.06 13.09 3.81
CA LYS A 51 -7.20 12.33 5.05
C LYS A 51 -7.00 10.85 4.79
N PHE A 52 -6.30 10.18 5.71
CA PHE A 52 -6.07 8.74 5.67
C PHE A 52 -6.86 8.09 6.80
N PRO A 53 -8.09 7.64 6.52
CA PRO A 53 -8.92 7.05 7.56
C PRO A 53 -8.37 5.73 8.05
N VAL A 54 -8.73 5.37 9.28
CA VAL A 54 -8.39 4.10 9.89
C VAL A 54 -9.45 3.08 9.52
N ASN A 55 -9.03 1.92 9.01
CA ASN A 55 -9.92 0.81 8.74
C ASN A 55 -10.32 0.13 10.06
N PRO A 56 -11.61 0.04 10.38
CA PRO A 56 -12.05 -0.62 11.61
C PRO A 56 -11.61 -2.07 11.74
N SER A 57 -11.48 -2.78 10.61
CA SER A 57 -11.10 -4.21 10.61
C SER A 57 -9.63 -4.43 10.95
N THR A 58 -8.73 -3.59 10.44
CA THR A 58 -7.28 -3.70 10.68
C THR A 58 -6.79 -2.77 11.77
N LYS A 59 -7.62 -1.81 12.18
CA LYS A 59 -7.27 -0.74 13.12
C LYS A 59 -6.05 0.07 12.66
N SER A 60 -5.87 0.16 11.35
CA SER A 60 -4.75 0.85 10.70
C SER A 60 -5.18 1.42 9.34
N GLY A 61 -4.23 1.99 8.61
CA GLY A 61 -4.47 2.44 7.23
C GLY A 61 -4.47 1.33 6.19
N VAL A 62 -4.27 0.08 6.59
CA VAL A 62 -4.27 -1.08 5.69
C VAL A 62 -5.71 -1.49 5.38
N SER A 63 -6.01 -1.71 4.10
CA SER A 63 -7.33 -2.12 3.63
C SER A 63 -7.62 -3.59 3.89
N GLY A 64 -8.89 -3.99 3.73
CA GLY A 64 -9.31 -5.37 3.87
C GLY A 64 -9.35 -5.85 5.32
N GLN A 65 -9.10 -7.13 5.53
CA GLN A 65 -9.06 -7.75 6.86
C GLN A 65 -7.67 -8.28 7.19
N THR A 66 -7.12 -9.18 6.36
CA THR A 66 -5.82 -9.81 6.59
C THR A 66 -4.88 -9.79 5.40
N PHE A 67 -5.33 -9.35 4.22
CA PHE A 67 -4.59 -9.44 2.97
C PHE A 67 -4.27 -8.08 2.31
N GLY A 68 -4.49 -6.97 2.99
CA GLY A 68 -4.18 -5.64 2.43
C GLY A 68 -2.69 -5.29 2.48
N GLY A 69 -1.94 -5.93 3.37
CA GLY A 69 -0.49 -5.82 3.45
C GLY A 69 0.20 -7.06 2.88
N PHE A 70 1.07 -7.68 3.67
CA PHE A 70 1.73 -8.92 3.28
C PHE A 70 0.73 -10.06 3.06
N ARG A 71 1.03 -10.90 2.06
CA ARG A 71 0.25 -12.13 1.80
C ARG A 71 1.16 -13.34 1.78
N PRO A 72 0.81 -14.44 2.51
CA PRO A 72 1.54 -15.69 2.39
C PRO A 72 1.50 -16.24 0.97
N GLN A 73 2.44 -17.11 0.61
CA GLN A 73 2.53 -17.69 -0.73
C GLN A 73 1.29 -18.50 -1.11
N CYS A 74 0.65 -19.14 -0.13
CA CYS A 74 -0.56 -19.92 -0.34
C CYS A 74 -1.83 -19.09 -0.54
N CYS A 75 -1.76 -17.77 -0.36
CA CYS A 75 -2.91 -16.89 -0.57
C CYS A 75 -3.39 -16.97 -2.02
N THR A 76 -4.68 -17.25 -2.20
CA THR A 76 -5.31 -17.32 -3.53
C THR A 76 -5.95 -16.00 -3.95
N GLN A 77 -6.01 -15.02 -3.05
CA GLN A 77 -6.53 -13.71 -3.36
C GLN A 77 -5.53 -12.94 -4.20
N GLY A 78 -5.96 -12.46 -5.36
CA GLY A 78 -5.12 -11.74 -6.29
C GLY A 78 -4.23 -12.65 -7.15
N ALA A 79 -3.22 -12.07 -7.79
CA ALA A 79 -2.33 -12.78 -8.70
C ALA A 79 -1.38 -13.73 -7.97
N ALA A 80 -0.99 -14.83 -8.63
CA ALA A 80 -0.04 -15.80 -8.09
C ALA A 80 1.32 -15.16 -7.75
N ASN A 81 1.77 -14.20 -8.57
CA ASN A 81 3.03 -13.47 -8.38
C ASN A 81 2.77 -12.06 -7.82
N SER A 82 1.80 -11.93 -6.93
CA SER A 82 1.44 -10.64 -6.34
C SER A 82 2.62 -10.00 -5.61
N SER A 83 2.78 -8.68 -5.80
CA SER A 83 3.77 -7.89 -5.07
C SER A 83 3.55 -7.91 -3.55
N HIS A 84 2.32 -8.15 -3.10
CA HIS A 84 2.01 -8.35 -1.68
C HIS A 84 2.76 -9.56 -1.09
N LYS A 85 2.97 -10.60 -1.88
CA LYS A 85 3.69 -11.82 -1.43
C LYS A 85 5.19 -11.59 -1.25
N GLU A 86 5.72 -10.54 -1.87
CA GLU A 86 7.14 -10.17 -1.77
C GLU A 86 7.39 -9.03 -0.77
N GLY A 87 6.35 -8.52 -0.12
CA GLY A 87 6.48 -7.38 0.79
C GLY A 87 6.64 -6.05 0.07
N LEU A 88 6.22 -5.96 -1.20
CA LEU A 88 6.46 -4.80 -2.07
C LEU A 88 5.22 -3.98 -2.37
N ALA A 89 4.06 -4.37 -1.86
CA ALA A 89 2.79 -3.67 -2.09
C ALA A 89 1.94 -3.60 -0.84
N VAL A 90 1.14 -2.55 -0.75
CA VAL A 90 0.13 -2.36 0.30
C VAL A 90 -1.13 -1.77 -0.31
N ASP A 91 -2.28 -2.26 0.14
CA ASP A 91 -3.58 -1.67 -0.16
C ASP A 91 -3.95 -0.70 0.96
N ARG A 92 -4.08 0.59 0.62
CA ARG A 92 -4.47 1.63 1.56
C ARG A 92 -5.99 1.67 1.66
N TYR A 93 -6.49 1.80 2.88
CA TYR A 93 -7.91 1.98 3.14
C TYR A 93 -8.38 3.31 2.58
N ASP A 94 -9.27 3.26 1.59
CA ASP A 94 -9.72 4.45 0.83
C ASP A 94 -11.22 4.34 0.54
N PRO A 95 -12.07 4.38 1.59
CA PRO A 95 -13.48 4.05 1.46
C PRO A 95 -14.28 4.97 0.53
N ILE A 96 -13.84 6.22 0.34
CA ILE A 96 -14.51 7.19 -0.54
C ILE A 96 -13.69 7.53 -1.78
N GLY A 97 -12.55 6.87 -2.01
CA GLY A 97 -11.72 7.10 -3.18
C GLY A 97 -10.89 8.38 -3.16
N ALA A 98 -10.79 9.06 -2.02
CA ALA A 98 -10.08 10.35 -1.91
C ALA A 98 -8.56 10.18 -2.10
N ILE A 99 -7.99 9.07 -1.65
CA ILE A 99 -6.56 8.77 -1.81
C ILE A 99 -6.25 8.52 -3.28
N ASP A 100 -7.02 7.64 -3.94
CA ASP A 100 -6.87 7.38 -5.37
C ASP A 100 -7.04 8.65 -6.21
N GLU A 101 -8.02 9.48 -5.87
CA GLU A 101 -8.24 10.75 -6.57
C GLU A 101 -7.01 11.66 -6.48
N TRP A 102 -6.46 11.85 -5.29
CA TRP A 102 -5.26 12.66 -5.11
C TRP A 102 -4.08 12.08 -5.90
N CYS A 103 -3.87 10.77 -5.82
CA CYS A 103 -2.80 10.10 -6.55
C CYS A 103 -2.94 10.30 -8.06
N SER A 104 -4.15 10.22 -8.60
CA SER A 104 -4.40 10.40 -10.03
C SER A 104 -3.98 11.78 -10.54
N LYS A 105 -3.99 12.76 -9.68
CA LYS A 105 -3.60 14.15 -9.99
C LYS A 105 -2.15 14.47 -9.61
N ASN A 106 -1.44 13.55 -8.99
CA ASN A 106 -0.10 13.77 -8.44
C ASN A 106 0.87 12.62 -8.77
N LEU A 107 0.81 12.11 -10.00
CA LEU A 107 1.67 11.01 -10.43
C LEU A 107 3.17 11.37 -10.35
N ASP A 108 3.51 12.64 -10.51
CA ASP A 108 4.86 13.15 -10.32
C ASP A 108 5.36 12.96 -8.88
N LYS A 109 4.48 13.13 -7.89
CA LYS A 109 4.82 12.91 -6.48
C LYS A 109 5.00 11.43 -6.17
N LEU A 110 4.18 10.57 -6.79
CA LEU A 110 4.38 9.13 -6.70
C LEU A 110 5.75 8.74 -7.27
N ALA A 111 6.11 9.30 -8.41
CA ALA A 111 7.41 9.05 -9.04
C ALA A 111 8.57 9.47 -8.14
N ALA A 112 8.46 10.63 -7.50
CA ALA A 112 9.48 11.12 -6.57
C ALA A 112 9.67 10.20 -5.36
N CYS A 113 8.62 9.48 -4.95
CA CYS A 113 8.66 8.52 -3.84
C CYS A 113 8.97 7.09 -4.30
N GLY A 114 9.11 6.84 -5.60
CA GLY A 114 9.33 5.50 -6.13
C GLY A 114 8.12 4.57 -6.04
N ILE A 115 6.91 5.14 -6.02
CA ILE A 115 5.66 4.39 -5.89
C ILE A 115 4.94 4.33 -7.23
N TYR A 116 4.44 3.15 -7.56
CA TYR A 116 3.50 2.88 -8.65
C TYR A 116 2.14 2.60 -8.05
N ILE A 117 1.09 2.96 -8.77
CA ILE A 117 -0.29 2.78 -8.34
C ILE A 117 -1.06 1.92 -9.35
N GLU A 118 -1.83 0.95 -8.86
CA GLU A 118 -2.82 0.28 -9.69
C GLU A 118 -3.91 1.28 -10.05
N HIS A 119 -4.33 1.27 -11.32
CA HIS A 119 -5.30 2.25 -11.80
C HIS A 119 -6.56 2.22 -10.93
N TRP A 120 -7.02 3.41 -10.53
CA TRP A 120 -8.13 3.60 -9.60
C TRP A 120 -9.46 3.00 -10.08
N SER A 121 -9.63 2.78 -11.37
CA SER A 121 -10.80 2.06 -11.90
C SER A 121 -10.88 0.61 -11.44
N ALA A 122 -9.75 0.02 -11.05
CA ALA A 122 -9.67 -1.38 -10.60
C ALA A 122 -9.69 -1.50 -9.07
N THR A 123 -9.62 -0.40 -8.34
CA THR A 123 -9.49 -0.40 -6.88
C THR A 123 -10.59 0.43 -6.20
N PRO A 124 -11.88 0.01 -6.33
CA PRO A 124 -12.94 0.68 -5.59
C PRO A 124 -12.75 0.46 -4.09
N HIS A 125 -12.74 1.50 -3.30
CA HIS A 125 -12.63 1.49 -1.82
C HIS A 125 -11.24 1.18 -1.26
N TRP A 126 -10.20 1.01 -2.10
CA TRP A 126 -8.80 0.93 -1.64
C TRP A 126 -7.89 1.57 -2.68
N SER A 127 -6.66 1.88 -2.26
CA SER A 127 -5.62 2.40 -3.14
C SER A 127 -4.41 1.48 -3.07
N HIS A 128 -4.04 0.86 -4.17
CA HIS A 128 -2.95 -0.12 -4.24
C HIS A 128 -1.65 0.56 -4.61
N TRP A 129 -0.68 0.56 -3.70
CA TRP A 129 0.64 1.16 -3.85
C TRP A 129 1.73 0.09 -3.83
N THR A 130 2.67 0.18 -4.78
CA THR A 130 3.79 -0.76 -4.84
C THR A 130 5.07 -0.03 -5.21
N ILE A 131 6.20 -0.53 -4.69
CA ILE A 131 7.54 -0.09 -5.13
C ILE A 131 8.12 -0.99 -6.21
N ARG A 132 7.38 -2.03 -6.61
CA ARG A 132 7.75 -2.90 -7.72
C ARG A 132 7.24 -2.31 -9.03
N ALA A 133 8.16 -2.05 -9.97
CA ALA A 133 7.78 -1.53 -11.27
C ALA A 133 6.90 -2.53 -12.04
N PRO A 134 5.77 -2.10 -12.61
CA PRO A 134 4.96 -2.97 -13.47
C PRO A 134 5.67 -3.22 -14.80
N ARG A 135 5.24 -4.25 -15.53
CA ARG A 135 5.80 -4.57 -16.85
C ARG A 135 5.70 -3.40 -17.82
N SER A 136 4.59 -2.67 -17.76
CA SER A 136 4.37 -1.50 -18.64
C SER A 136 5.32 -0.35 -18.33
N GLY A 137 5.91 -0.31 -17.14
CA GLY A 137 6.68 0.83 -16.66
C GLY A 137 5.84 2.06 -16.35
N ARG A 138 4.53 1.99 -16.50
CA ARG A 138 3.64 3.13 -16.26
C ARG A 138 3.46 3.36 -14.76
N ARG A 139 3.43 4.63 -14.36
CA ARG A 139 3.23 5.00 -12.95
C ARG A 139 1.86 4.54 -12.45
N ALA A 140 0.81 4.71 -13.24
CA ALA A 140 -0.50 4.11 -12.99
C ALA A 140 -0.67 2.95 -13.98
N PHE A 141 -0.90 1.75 -13.46
CA PHE A 141 -0.95 0.54 -14.28
C PHE A 141 -2.26 -0.22 -14.08
N PHE A 142 -2.65 -0.97 -15.11
CA PHE A 142 -3.79 -1.88 -15.03
C PHE A 142 -3.32 -3.26 -14.56
N PRO A 143 -4.16 -3.98 -13.79
CA PRO A 143 -3.82 -5.31 -13.29
C PRO A 143 -3.67 -6.35 -14.40
#